data_d5d6e304105a924ea6da7127516f971a
#
_entry.id   d5d6e304105a924ea6da7127516f971a
#
_cell.length_a   1.000
_cell.length_b   1.000
_cell.length_c   1.000
_cell.angle_alpha   90.00
_cell.angle_beta   90.00
_cell.angle_gamma   90.00
#
_symmetry.space_group_name_H-M   'P 1'
#
loop_
_entity.id
_entity.type
_entity.pdbx_description
1 polymer ?
#
loop_
_entity_poly.entity_id
_entity_poly.type
_entity_poly.pdbx_seq_one_letter_code
_entity_poly.pdbx_strand_id
1 'polypeptide(L)'
;MSGARAAPNQQEGIVTAFSLKRRTLFAAGAGALAAPSLLAGLVNAQESADKDVMANGADFKTLKLGSFKVTVISDGTRAPDNPHETYGTNQPADAVTALLEQNFLPTAGFINGFSPVLVDTGSDVVLFDTGLGEGGRDAGTGKLAHGIRAAGYTPEQVSVVVITHMHGDHIGGLMEAGKPAFANARYVTGKVEFDFWKDPARVGTPAENGHKAVLQKVVPLAEKTTFIADGAEVVPGITAVAAFGHSPGHMIYRLDSDGQALILTADTANHYVLSLQRPDWEVRFDMDKSAASATRKKVFDMIATDRLPFVGYHMPFPAVGFVERQDQGYRFVPATYQFDI
;
A
#
# COMPACT_ATOMS: atom_id res chain seq x y z
N MET A 1 -67.62 31.19 -14.52
CA MET A 1 -67.69 30.22 -15.63
C MET A 1 -66.57 29.25 -15.40
N SER A 2 -66.91 28.13 -14.83
CA SER A 2 -67.02 26.80 -15.44
C SER A 2 -65.66 26.32 -15.85
N GLY A 3 -65.07 25.39 -15.27
CA GLY A 3 -65.34 24.05 -14.73
C GLY A 3 -64.18 23.23 -15.24
N ALA A 4 -63.59 22.35 -14.60
CA ALA A 4 -63.87 20.99 -14.34
C ALA A 4 -62.64 20.28 -13.66
N ARG A 5 -62.98 19.49 -12.68
CA ARG A 5 -62.10 18.56 -11.99
C ARG A 5 -61.77 17.33 -12.88
N ALA A 6 -60.57 16.76 -12.72
CA ALA A 6 -60.41 15.33 -12.92
C ALA A 6 -59.52 14.76 -11.80
N ALA A 7 -59.99 13.67 -11.21
CA ALA A 7 -59.44 12.99 -10.06
C ALA A 7 -58.39 11.92 -10.45
N PRO A 8 -57.67 11.35 -9.47
CA PRO A 8 -56.45 10.52 -9.70
C PRO A 8 -56.79 9.06 -9.95
N ASN A 9 -56.01 8.42 -10.76
CA ASN A 9 -56.08 6.97 -10.98
C ASN A 9 -55.03 6.28 -10.09
N GLN A 10 -55.48 5.48 -9.13
CA GLN A 10 -54.67 4.54 -8.36
C GLN A 10 -54.51 3.28 -9.20
N GLN A 11 -53.26 2.84 -9.35
CA GLN A 11 -52.97 1.46 -9.72
C GLN A 11 -52.13 0.83 -8.62
N GLU A 12 -52.78 -0.06 -7.90
CA GLU A 12 -52.15 -1.00 -6.96
C GLU A 12 -51.36 -2.02 -7.73
N GLY A 13 -50.04 -2.09 -7.46
CA GLY A 13 -49.15 -3.12 -7.94
C GLY A 13 -48.98 -4.23 -6.90
N ILE A 14 -49.47 -5.39 -7.24
CA ILE A 14 -49.44 -6.63 -6.44
C ILE A 14 -47.99 -7.11 -6.24
N VAL A 15 -47.55 -7.17 -5.00
CA VAL A 15 -46.30 -7.81 -4.60
C VAL A 15 -46.59 -9.31 -4.39
N THR A 16 -46.11 -10.15 -5.27
CA THR A 16 -46.16 -11.60 -5.12
C THR A 16 -44.92 -12.08 -4.35
N ALA A 17 -45.13 -12.55 -3.13
CA ALA A 17 -44.13 -13.22 -2.30
C ALA A 17 -43.89 -14.64 -2.82
N PHE A 18 -42.65 -14.96 -3.17
CA PHE A 18 -42.21 -16.33 -3.46
C PHE A 18 -41.85 -17.04 -2.17
N SER A 19 -42.66 -18.03 -1.80
CA SER A 19 -42.45 -18.97 -0.71
C SER A 19 -41.75 -20.22 -1.25
N LEU A 20 -40.49 -20.49 -0.83
CA LEU A 20 -39.79 -21.74 -1.09
C LEU A 20 -40.11 -22.76 0.01
N LYS A 21 -40.96 -23.77 -0.33
CA LYS A 21 -41.21 -24.92 0.52
C LYS A 21 -40.02 -25.89 0.48
N ARG A 22 -39.44 -26.13 1.66
CA ARG A 22 -38.53 -27.27 1.90
C ARG A 22 -39.26 -28.59 1.70
N ARG A 23 -38.76 -29.46 0.85
CA ARG A 23 -39.12 -30.88 0.81
C ARG A 23 -37.94 -31.69 1.31
N THR A 24 -38.14 -32.29 2.47
CA THR A 24 -37.34 -33.38 3.05
C THR A 24 -37.68 -34.67 2.30
N LEU A 25 -36.69 -35.42 1.85
CA LEU A 25 -36.82 -36.81 1.44
C LEU A 25 -35.73 -37.64 2.10
N PHE A 26 -36.14 -38.42 3.07
CA PHE A 26 -35.38 -39.58 3.60
C PHE A 26 -35.56 -40.76 2.67
N ALA A 27 -34.50 -41.42 2.28
CA ALA A 27 -34.54 -42.82 1.87
C ALA A 27 -33.23 -43.48 2.29
N ALA A 28 -33.37 -44.47 3.17
CA ALA A 28 -32.34 -45.37 3.59
C ALA A 28 -32.18 -46.50 2.55
N GLY A 29 -30.92 -46.95 2.36
CA GLY A 29 -30.62 -48.12 1.56
C GLY A 29 -29.17 -48.55 1.75
N ALA A 30 -28.97 -49.58 2.57
CA ALA A 30 -27.66 -50.20 2.79
C ALA A 30 -27.26 -51.06 1.58
N GLY A 31 -25.98 -51.07 1.24
CA GLY A 31 -25.39 -51.95 0.27
C GLY A 31 -23.88 -51.81 0.22
N ALA A 32 -23.17 -52.56 1.05
CA ALA A 32 -21.73 -52.68 0.96
C ALA A 32 -21.35 -53.60 -0.21
N LEU A 33 -20.38 -53.22 -1.02
CA LEU A 33 -19.39 -54.10 -1.62
C LEU A 33 -18.17 -53.34 -2.13
N ALA A 34 -17.02 -53.88 -1.83
CA ALA A 34 -15.69 -53.34 -2.05
C ALA A 34 -15.27 -53.26 -3.51
N ALA A 35 -14.57 -52.19 -3.88
CA ALA A 35 -13.52 -52.24 -4.91
C ALA A 35 -12.44 -51.19 -4.58
N PRO A 36 -11.18 -51.57 -4.45
CA PRO A 36 -10.09 -50.62 -4.21
C PRO A 36 -9.48 -50.13 -5.55
N SER A 37 -8.80 -48.97 -5.45
CA SER A 37 -7.75 -48.53 -6.37
C SER A 37 -8.16 -47.95 -7.74
N LEU A 38 -8.81 -46.75 -7.71
CA LEU A 38 -8.73 -45.80 -8.84
C LEU A 38 -8.84 -44.32 -8.41
N LEU A 39 -8.66 -44.01 -7.12
CA LEU A 39 -8.72 -42.64 -6.61
C LEU A 39 -7.34 -41.94 -6.41
N ALA A 40 -6.23 -42.65 -6.73
CA ALA A 40 -4.90 -42.06 -6.55
C ALA A 40 -4.47 -41.14 -7.70
N GLY A 41 -5.20 -41.09 -8.81
CA GLY A 41 -4.85 -40.25 -9.98
C GLY A 41 -5.55 -38.90 -10.05
N LEU A 42 -6.59 -38.66 -9.25
CA LEU A 42 -7.36 -37.43 -9.31
C LEU A 42 -6.91 -36.35 -8.25
N VAL A 43 -6.21 -36.78 -7.21
CA VAL A 43 -5.72 -35.84 -6.17
C VAL A 43 -4.54 -35.03 -6.66
N ASN A 44 -3.70 -35.58 -7.55
CA ASN A 44 -2.54 -34.86 -8.09
C ASN A 44 -2.87 -33.88 -9.24
N ALA A 45 -4.05 -33.94 -9.84
CA ALA A 45 -4.47 -33.02 -10.88
C ALA A 45 -5.11 -31.73 -10.31
N GLN A 46 -5.67 -31.83 -9.09
CA GLN A 46 -6.27 -30.67 -8.39
C GLN A 46 -5.21 -29.80 -7.72
N GLU A 47 -4.12 -30.39 -7.23
CA GLU A 47 -2.99 -29.64 -6.62
C GLU A 47 -2.15 -28.83 -7.62
N SER A 48 -2.20 -29.15 -8.91
CA SER A 48 -1.45 -28.41 -9.94
C SER A 48 -2.25 -27.26 -10.57
N ALA A 49 -3.58 -27.25 -10.46
CA ALA A 49 -4.43 -26.18 -10.98
C ALA A 49 -4.59 -25.02 -9.98
N ASP A 50 -4.37 -25.25 -8.67
CA ASP A 50 -4.48 -24.23 -7.63
C ASP A 50 -3.20 -23.37 -7.44
N LYS A 51 -2.13 -23.65 -8.17
CA LYS A 51 -0.86 -22.90 -8.04
C LYS A 51 -0.86 -21.52 -8.71
N ASP A 52 -1.86 -21.21 -9.53
CA ASP A 52 -1.99 -19.91 -10.21
C ASP A 52 -3.07 -19.00 -9.62
N VAL A 53 -3.80 -19.43 -8.58
CA VAL A 53 -4.71 -18.54 -7.86
C VAL A 53 -3.89 -17.67 -6.93
N MET A 54 -3.82 -16.37 -7.24
CA MET A 54 -3.12 -15.38 -6.43
C MET A 54 -3.68 -15.39 -5.02
N ALA A 55 -2.84 -15.72 -4.04
CA ALA A 55 -3.22 -15.72 -2.64
C ALA A 55 -3.59 -14.30 -2.20
N ASN A 56 -4.74 -14.15 -1.55
CA ASN A 56 -5.20 -12.90 -0.97
C ASN A 56 -5.74 -13.14 0.42
N GLY A 57 -5.44 -12.24 1.34
CA GLY A 57 -5.91 -12.28 2.72
C GLY A 57 -6.38 -10.91 3.20
N ALA A 58 -6.84 -10.86 4.44
CA ALA A 58 -7.25 -9.60 5.06
C ALA A 58 -6.07 -8.61 5.21
N ASP A 59 -4.86 -9.14 5.40
CA ASP A 59 -3.66 -8.36 5.71
C ASP A 59 -2.67 -8.27 4.52
N PHE A 60 -3.01 -8.84 3.35
CA PHE A 60 -2.20 -8.70 2.15
C PHE A 60 -3.03 -8.84 0.86
N LYS A 61 -2.53 -8.26 -0.20
CA LYS A 61 -3.06 -8.40 -1.56
C LYS A 61 -1.90 -8.63 -2.52
N THR A 62 -1.94 -9.75 -3.25
CA THR A 62 -1.00 -10.03 -4.33
C THR A 62 -1.64 -9.70 -5.67
N LEU A 63 -0.86 -9.10 -6.55
CA LEU A 63 -1.18 -8.82 -7.95
C LEU A 63 -0.01 -9.27 -8.83
N LYS A 64 -0.30 -9.54 -10.09
CA LYS A 64 0.69 -9.91 -11.10
C LYS A 64 1.07 -8.68 -11.92
N LEU A 65 2.36 -8.48 -12.16
CA LEU A 65 2.91 -7.47 -13.06
C LEU A 65 3.87 -8.18 -14.03
N GLY A 66 3.39 -8.54 -15.21
CA GLY A 66 4.17 -9.41 -16.10
C GLY A 66 4.52 -10.74 -15.41
N SER A 67 5.80 -11.04 -15.25
CA SER A 67 6.32 -12.19 -14.50
C SER A 67 6.52 -11.93 -13.01
N PHE A 68 6.43 -10.68 -12.55
CA PHE A 68 6.58 -10.32 -11.14
C PHE A 68 5.30 -10.60 -10.34
N LYS A 69 5.46 -11.00 -9.08
CA LYS A 69 4.39 -11.01 -8.09
C LYS A 69 4.59 -9.85 -7.13
N VAL A 70 3.66 -8.90 -7.13
CA VAL A 70 3.70 -7.72 -6.26
C VAL A 70 2.69 -7.92 -5.14
N THR A 71 3.17 -8.00 -3.90
CA THR A 71 2.33 -8.21 -2.72
C THR A 71 2.36 -6.99 -1.83
N VAL A 72 1.24 -6.29 -1.75
CA VAL A 72 1.05 -5.21 -0.77
C VAL A 72 0.63 -5.82 0.56
N ILE A 73 1.33 -5.46 1.63
CA ILE A 73 1.10 -6.01 2.97
C ILE A 73 0.64 -4.88 3.90
N SER A 74 -0.42 -5.12 4.66
CA SER A 74 -0.86 -4.17 5.69
C SER A 74 -0.02 -4.36 6.95
N ASP A 75 0.81 -3.36 7.28
CA ASP A 75 1.50 -3.32 8.59
C ASP A 75 0.58 -2.91 9.74
N GLY A 76 -0.67 -2.56 9.44
CA GLY A 76 -1.71 -2.09 10.34
C GLY A 76 -2.12 -0.65 10.07
N THR A 77 -2.91 -0.09 10.98
CA THR A 77 -3.44 1.27 10.86
C THR A 77 -3.31 2.04 12.17
N ARG A 78 -3.27 3.38 12.06
CA ARG A 78 -3.43 4.31 13.18
C ARG A 78 -4.59 5.26 12.88
N ALA A 79 -5.24 5.74 13.92
CA ALA A 79 -6.38 6.66 13.83
C ALA A 79 -6.04 7.98 14.54
N PRO A 80 -5.24 8.88 13.94
CA PRO A 80 -4.99 10.19 14.50
C PRO A 80 -6.23 11.07 14.42
N ASP A 81 -6.36 11.96 15.41
CA ASP A 81 -7.38 13.00 15.44
C ASP A 81 -6.96 14.19 14.55
N ASN A 82 -7.92 15.08 14.29
CA ASN A 82 -7.74 16.36 13.62
C ASN A 82 -6.91 16.30 12.33
N PRO A 83 -7.51 15.95 11.18
CA PRO A 83 -6.81 15.88 9.89
C PRO A 83 -6.04 17.16 9.52
N HIS A 84 -6.53 18.34 9.90
CA HIS A 84 -5.90 19.62 9.60
C HIS A 84 -4.52 19.81 10.30
N GLU A 85 -4.27 19.15 11.42
CA GLU A 85 -2.94 19.17 12.04
C GLU A 85 -1.88 18.43 11.20
N THR A 86 -2.33 17.61 10.26
CA THR A 86 -1.44 16.83 9.40
C THR A 86 -1.47 17.30 7.95
N TYR A 87 -2.65 17.63 7.43
CA TYR A 87 -2.85 17.97 6.01
C TYR A 87 -3.45 19.36 5.85
N GLY A 88 -2.95 20.09 4.87
CA GLY A 88 -3.41 21.45 4.60
C GLY A 88 -3.04 22.42 5.72
N THR A 89 -1.87 22.24 6.35
CA THR A 89 -1.40 23.09 7.46
C THR A 89 -1.21 24.55 7.08
N ASN A 90 -1.13 24.85 5.79
CA ASN A 90 -1.11 26.17 5.19
C ASN A 90 -2.50 26.67 4.74
N GLN A 91 -3.59 25.94 5.06
CA GLN A 91 -4.96 26.28 4.69
C GLN A 91 -5.80 26.59 5.93
N PRO A 92 -6.94 27.30 5.79
CA PRO A 92 -7.95 27.36 6.84
C PRO A 92 -8.52 25.98 7.16
N ALA A 93 -8.80 25.70 8.42
CA ALA A 93 -9.31 24.40 8.87
C ALA A 93 -10.65 24.03 8.20
N ASP A 94 -11.49 25.02 7.94
CA ASP A 94 -12.77 24.82 7.25
C ASP A 94 -12.60 24.37 5.79
N ALA A 95 -11.53 24.77 5.10
CA ALA A 95 -11.21 24.29 3.76
C ALA A 95 -10.86 22.79 3.76
N VAL A 96 -10.11 22.31 4.76
CA VAL A 96 -9.80 20.88 4.94
C VAL A 96 -11.06 20.09 5.27
N THR A 97 -11.88 20.62 6.21
CA THR A 97 -13.17 20.03 6.58
C THR A 97 -14.09 19.91 5.38
N ALA A 98 -14.26 20.98 4.59
CA ALA A 98 -15.12 21.00 3.42
C ALA A 98 -14.68 19.96 2.36
N LEU A 99 -13.37 19.79 2.14
CA LEU A 99 -12.87 18.80 1.19
C LEU A 99 -13.11 17.37 1.67
N LEU A 100 -12.98 17.10 2.98
CA LEU A 100 -13.31 15.81 3.56
C LEU A 100 -14.79 15.48 3.41
N GLU A 101 -15.68 16.43 3.75
CA GLU A 101 -17.14 16.29 3.60
C GLU A 101 -17.57 16.02 2.15
N GLN A 102 -16.98 16.74 1.17
CA GLN A 102 -17.20 16.51 -0.26
C GLN A 102 -16.84 15.09 -0.70
N ASN A 103 -15.92 14.44 0.01
CA ASN A 103 -15.48 13.08 -0.28
C ASN A 103 -16.06 12.04 0.71
N PHE A 104 -17.10 12.41 1.48
CA PHE A 104 -17.78 11.54 2.46
C PHE A 104 -16.83 10.98 3.54
N LEU A 105 -15.83 11.75 3.93
CA LEU A 105 -14.85 11.36 4.94
C LEU A 105 -15.13 12.00 6.30
N PRO A 106 -14.74 11.33 7.39
CA PRO A 106 -14.76 11.90 8.73
C PRO A 106 -13.92 13.19 8.81
N THR A 107 -14.40 14.17 9.55
CA THR A 107 -13.71 15.47 9.72
C THR A 107 -12.95 15.57 11.04
N ALA A 108 -13.32 14.75 12.05
CA ALA A 108 -12.70 14.77 13.38
C ALA A 108 -11.45 13.90 13.51
N GLY A 109 -11.25 12.98 12.58
CA GLY A 109 -10.12 12.06 12.57
C GLY A 109 -9.99 11.37 11.22
N PHE A 110 -8.92 10.61 11.03
CA PHE A 110 -8.69 9.81 9.82
C PHE A 110 -8.00 8.49 10.15
N ILE A 111 -8.04 7.53 9.24
CA ILE A 111 -7.29 6.28 9.35
C ILE A 111 -6.05 6.37 8.47
N ASN A 112 -4.88 6.24 9.06
CA ASN A 112 -3.61 6.15 8.35
C ASN A 112 -3.16 4.68 8.29
N GLY A 113 -3.06 4.13 7.08
CA GLY A 113 -2.57 2.78 6.82
C GLY A 113 -1.08 2.80 6.45
N PHE A 114 -0.42 1.66 6.64
CA PHE A 114 1.00 1.47 6.34
C PHE A 114 1.13 0.23 5.46
N SER A 115 1.65 0.40 4.25
CA SER A 115 1.58 -0.61 3.19
C SER A 115 2.94 -0.93 2.58
N PRO A 116 3.85 -1.62 3.31
CA PRO A 116 5.07 -2.19 2.73
C PRO A 116 4.74 -3.11 1.55
N VAL A 117 5.67 -3.19 0.59
CA VAL A 117 5.47 -3.98 -0.63
C VAL A 117 6.56 -5.02 -0.79
N LEU A 118 6.18 -6.27 -1.03
CA LEU A 118 7.08 -7.37 -1.36
C LEU A 118 6.93 -7.70 -2.85
N VAL A 119 8.04 -7.73 -3.58
CA VAL A 119 8.09 -8.05 -5.00
C VAL A 119 8.94 -9.32 -5.19
N ASP A 120 8.31 -10.38 -5.69
CA ASP A 120 9.00 -11.58 -6.13
C ASP A 120 9.20 -11.49 -7.64
N THR A 121 10.46 -11.37 -8.06
CA THR A 121 10.86 -11.27 -9.47
C THR A 121 11.13 -12.65 -10.11
N GLY A 122 11.03 -13.71 -9.31
CA GLY A 122 11.45 -15.07 -9.68
C GLY A 122 12.92 -15.36 -9.37
N SER A 123 13.79 -14.35 -9.36
CA SER A 123 15.21 -14.46 -8.96
C SER A 123 15.49 -13.81 -7.59
N ASP A 124 14.76 -12.75 -7.26
CA ASP A 124 14.90 -12.00 -6.02
C ASP A 124 13.55 -11.81 -5.34
N VAL A 125 13.55 -11.81 -4.02
CA VAL A 125 12.45 -11.35 -3.18
C VAL A 125 12.84 -10.01 -2.58
N VAL A 126 12.25 -8.94 -3.12
CA VAL A 126 12.57 -7.55 -2.79
C VAL A 126 11.48 -6.98 -1.88
N LEU A 127 11.83 -6.51 -0.70
CA LEU A 127 10.91 -5.85 0.22
C LEU A 127 11.15 -4.33 0.21
N PHE A 128 10.11 -3.55 -0.03
CA PHE A 128 10.12 -2.09 0.05
C PHE A 128 9.52 -1.66 1.38
N ASP A 129 10.37 -1.05 2.21
CA ASP A 129 10.10 -0.59 3.57
C ASP A 129 9.71 -1.71 4.55
N THR A 130 9.78 -1.41 5.83
CA THR A 130 9.68 -2.44 6.87
C THR A 130 8.62 -2.16 7.93
N GLY A 131 7.74 -1.19 7.70
CA GLY A 131 6.71 -0.86 8.66
C GLY A 131 7.25 -0.28 9.97
N LEU A 132 6.40 -0.28 10.99
CA LEU A 132 6.72 0.24 12.33
C LEU A 132 7.47 -0.76 13.22
N GLY A 133 7.46 -2.05 12.86
CA GLY A 133 8.14 -3.11 13.61
C GLY A 133 7.64 -3.25 15.06
N GLU A 134 8.51 -3.74 15.94
CA GLU A 134 8.16 -4.00 17.35
C GLU A 134 7.61 -2.77 18.09
N GLY A 135 8.12 -1.57 17.78
CA GLY A 135 7.68 -0.33 18.40
C GLY A 135 6.25 0.11 18.02
N GLY A 136 5.65 -0.52 17.01
CA GLY A 136 4.28 -0.23 16.59
C GLY A 136 3.21 -1.18 17.15
N ARG A 137 3.60 -2.31 17.75
CA ARG A 137 2.69 -3.42 18.07
C ARG A 137 1.61 -3.06 19.08
N ASP A 138 1.96 -2.35 20.12
CA ASP A 138 1.00 -1.90 21.16
C ASP A 138 -0.05 -0.94 20.58
N ALA A 139 0.25 -0.28 19.46
CA ALA A 139 -0.65 0.61 18.75
C ALA A 139 -1.37 -0.07 17.55
N GLY A 140 -1.27 -1.41 17.43
CA GLY A 140 -1.97 -2.19 16.40
C GLY A 140 -1.31 -2.21 15.01
N THR A 141 -0.06 -1.74 14.91
CA THR A 141 0.80 -1.80 13.71
C THR A 141 1.96 -2.79 13.90
N GLY A 142 2.99 -2.78 13.06
CA GLY A 142 4.13 -3.69 13.18
C GLY A 142 3.80 -5.13 12.83
N LYS A 143 2.88 -5.34 11.87
CA LYS A 143 2.36 -6.65 11.45
C LYS A 143 3.07 -7.23 10.23
N LEU A 144 4.04 -6.53 9.66
CA LEU A 144 4.70 -6.91 8.40
C LEU A 144 5.17 -8.37 8.38
N ALA A 145 5.89 -8.82 9.41
CA ALA A 145 6.40 -10.19 9.47
C ALA A 145 5.29 -11.25 9.46
N HIS A 146 4.12 -10.94 10.05
CA HIS A 146 2.93 -11.79 9.97
C HIS A 146 2.38 -11.79 8.54
N GLY A 147 2.23 -10.64 7.91
CA GLY A 147 1.72 -10.49 6.55
C GLY A 147 2.61 -11.19 5.51
N ILE A 148 3.95 -11.11 5.66
CA ILE A 148 4.91 -11.85 4.82
C ILE A 148 4.63 -13.36 4.89
N ARG A 149 4.45 -13.91 6.11
CA ARG A 149 4.16 -15.34 6.28
C ARG A 149 2.79 -15.73 5.74
N ALA A 150 1.79 -14.89 5.96
CA ALA A 150 0.45 -15.12 5.41
C ALA A 150 0.43 -15.12 3.88
N ALA A 151 1.29 -14.33 3.25
CA ALA A 151 1.50 -14.29 1.79
C ALA A 151 2.34 -15.47 1.25
N GLY A 152 2.78 -16.39 2.11
CA GLY A 152 3.53 -17.59 1.72
C GLY A 152 5.04 -17.42 1.67
N TYR A 153 5.57 -16.32 2.18
CA TYR A 153 7.01 -16.07 2.27
C TYR A 153 7.49 -16.11 3.73
N THR A 154 8.81 -16.08 3.92
CA THR A 154 9.41 -15.86 5.24
C THR A 154 10.38 -14.68 5.19
N PRO A 155 10.66 -14.00 6.32
CA PRO A 155 11.66 -12.92 6.35
C PRO A 155 13.04 -13.35 5.86
N GLU A 156 13.41 -14.63 6.02
CA GLU A 156 14.67 -15.20 5.60
C GLU A 156 14.78 -15.38 4.08
N GLN A 157 13.64 -15.41 3.36
CA GLN A 157 13.58 -15.47 1.89
C GLN A 157 13.76 -14.11 1.25
N VAL A 158 13.61 -13.00 2.00
CA VAL A 158 13.87 -11.65 1.49
C VAL A 158 15.35 -11.52 1.18
N SER A 159 15.68 -11.34 -0.11
CA SER A 159 17.08 -11.18 -0.60
C SER A 159 17.52 -9.72 -0.61
N VAL A 160 16.58 -8.79 -0.77
CA VAL A 160 16.83 -7.34 -0.83
C VAL A 160 15.79 -6.58 -0.01
N VAL A 161 16.24 -5.71 0.87
CA VAL A 161 15.37 -4.70 1.52
C VAL A 161 15.70 -3.33 0.96
N VAL A 162 14.72 -2.69 0.35
CA VAL A 162 14.81 -1.32 -0.16
C VAL A 162 14.16 -0.38 0.84
N ILE A 163 14.89 0.63 1.27
CA ILE A 163 14.41 1.69 2.15
C ILE A 163 14.15 2.91 1.27
N THR A 164 12.87 3.29 1.12
CA THR A 164 12.46 4.42 0.27
C THR A 164 12.92 5.75 0.85
N HIS A 165 12.76 5.88 2.16
CA HIS A 165 13.25 6.99 2.98
C HIS A 165 13.26 6.57 4.47
N MET A 166 13.78 7.42 5.36
CA MET A 166 14.10 7.00 6.73
C MET A 166 13.15 7.53 7.81
N HIS A 167 11.87 7.73 7.51
CA HIS A 167 10.87 7.95 8.55
C HIS A 167 10.59 6.64 9.33
N GLY A 168 10.09 6.78 10.56
CA GLY A 168 10.00 5.68 11.51
C GLY A 168 9.11 4.52 11.09
N ASP A 169 8.08 4.80 10.31
CA ASP A 169 7.13 3.82 9.77
C ASP A 169 7.66 3.08 8.52
N HIS A 170 8.81 3.48 7.98
CA HIS A 170 9.49 2.78 6.89
C HIS A 170 10.68 1.95 7.36
N ILE A 171 11.36 2.40 8.43
CA ILE A 171 12.56 1.74 8.97
C ILE A 171 12.31 1.00 10.28
N GLY A 172 11.11 1.08 10.84
CA GLY A 172 10.78 0.57 12.17
C GLY A 172 11.05 -0.92 12.34
N GLY A 173 10.77 -1.72 11.31
CA GLY A 173 10.93 -3.17 11.30
C GLY A 173 12.28 -3.70 10.80
N LEU A 174 13.28 -2.83 10.54
CA LEU A 174 14.62 -3.28 10.13
C LEU A 174 15.33 -4.12 11.20
N MET A 175 15.09 -3.77 12.47
CA MET A 175 15.67 -4.45 13.62
C MET A 175 14.56 -5.03 14.49
N GLU A 176 14.71 -6.27 14.91
CA GLU A 176 13.80 -6.98 15.80
C GLU A 176 14.61 -7.53 16.98
N ALA A 177 14.23 -7.19 18.22
CA ALA A 177 14.97 -7.55 19.42
C ALA A 177 16.49 -7.29 19.31
N GLY A 178 16.86 -6.17 18.70
CA GLY A 178 18.27 -5.75 18.53
C GLY A 178 19.04 -6.49 17.42
N LYS A 179 18.37 -7.29 16.59
CA LYS A 179 18.99 -8.03 15.47
C LYS A 179 18.34 -7.64 14.14
N PRO A 180 19.06 -7.79 13.01
CA PRO A 180 18.46 -7.60 11.69
C PRO A 180 17.25 -8.53 11.49
N ALA A 181 16.09 -7.97 11.17
CA ALA A 181 14.87 -8.74 10.95
C ALA A 181 14.93 -9.57 9.65
N PHE A 182 15.72 -9.12 8.68
CA PHE A 182 15.95 -9.75 7.38
C PHE A 182 17.41 -10.16 7.26
N ALA A 183 17.79 -11.24 7.96
CA ALA A 183 19.18 -11.61 8.19
C ALA A 183 19.96 -11.93 6.90
N ASN A 184 19.27 -12.48 5.88
CA ASN A 184 19.86 -12.88 4.60
C ASN A 184 19.87 -11.75 3.55
N ALA A 185 19.18 -10.64 3.82
CA ALA A 185 19.05 -9.54 2.88
C ALA A 185 20.31 -8.68 2.78
N ARG A 186 20.57 -8.17 1.58
CA ARG A 186 21.29 -6.90 1.39
C ARG A 186 20.29 -5.75 1.47
N TYR A 187 20.78 -4.55 1.73
CA TYR A 187 19.95 -3.37 1.86
C TYR A 187 20.27 -2.38 0.75
N VAL A 188 19.27 -1.58 0.33
CA VAL A 188 19.41 -0.54 -0.69
C VAL A 188 18.69 0.70 -0.21
N THR A 189 19.33 1.87 -0.33
CA THR A 189 18.69 3.16 -0.02
C THR A 189 19.37 4.31 -0.76
N GLY A 190 18.66 5.44 -0.87
CA GLY A 190 19.24 6.66 -1.41
C GLY A 190 20.42 7.18 -0.60
N LYS A 191 21.54 7.48 -1.28
CA LYS A 191 22.74 8.03 -0.61
C LYS A 191 22.44 9.36 0.10
N VAL A 192 21.68 10.24 -0.54
CA VAL A 192 21.31 11.56 0.00
C VAL A 192 20.50 11.39 1.30
N GLU A 193 19.58 10.43 1.33
CA GLU A 193 18.75 10.13 2.50
C GLU A 193 19.60 9.67 3.68
N PHE A 194 20.46 8.68 3.45
CA PHE A 194 21.34 8.15 4.48
C PHE A 194 22.29 9.20 5.02
N ASP A 195 22.94 9.98 4.13
CA ASP A 195 23.90 11.01 4.53
C ASP A 195 23.23 12.13 5.36
N PHE A 196 22.01 12.50 5.03
CA PHE A 196 21.25 13.48 5.82
C PHE A 196 20.97 12.94 7.23
N TRP A 197 20.36 11.75 7.33
CA TRP A 197 19.89 11.27 8.62
C TRP A 197 21.00 10.80 9.56
N LYS A 198 22.13 10.29 9.06
CA LYS A 198 23.27 9.91 9.91
C LYS A 198 24.09 11.09 10.42
N ASP A 199 23.95 12.28 9.86
CA ASP A 199 24.76 13.45 10.18
C ASP A 199 24.46 13.94 11.61
N PRO A 200 25.49 14.04 12.50
CA PRO A 200 25.32 14.52 13.86
C PRO A 200 24.80 15.97 13.94
N ALA A 201 24.85 16.74 12.86
CA ALA A 201 24.22 18.05 12.78
C ALA A 201 22.69 18.01 12.95
N ARG A 202 22.06 16.83 12.99
CA ARG A 202 20.63 16.66 13.31
C ARG A 202 20.32 16.78 14.80
N VAL A 203 21.31 16.61 15.67
CA VAL A 203 21.14 16.78 17.12
C VAL A 203 20.75 18.22 17.46
N GLY A 204 19.76 18.38 18.34
CA GLY A 204 19.17 19.68 18.70
C GLY A 204 18.26 20.31 17.63
N THR A 205 17.92 19.58 16.56
CA THR A 205 16.99 20.00 15.52
C THR A 205 15.68 19.21 15.58
N PRO A 206 14.61 19.61 14.88
CA PRO A 206 13.39 18.81 14.76
C PRO A 206 13.64 17.39 14.18
N ALA A 207 14.75 17.17 13.50
CA ALA A 207 15.13 15.87 12.91
C ALA A 207 15.83 14.91 13.89
N GLU A 208 16.09 15.32 15.14
CA GLU A 208 16.89 14.54 16.10
C GLU A 208 16.32 13.16 16.39
N ASN A 209 15.00 13.04 16.52
CA ASN A 209 14.37 11.72 16.79
C ASN A 209 14.53 10.76 15.62
N GLY A 210 14.40 11.25 14.38
CA GLY A 210 14.67 10.48 13.17
C GLY A 210 16.15 10.08 13.07
N HIS A 211 17.06 11.00 13.35
CA HIS A 211 18.49 10.73 13.44
C HIS A 211 18.80 9.58 14.43
N LYS A 212 18.26 9.65 15.64
CA LYS A 212 18.45 8.57 16.65
C LYS A 212 17.90 7.23 16.16
N ALA A 213 16.75 7.22 15.50
CA ALA A 213 16.17 6.00 14.93
C ALA A 213 17.07 5.43 13.83
N VAL A 214 17.62 6.26 12.96
CA VAL A 214 18.57 5.84 11.91
C VAL A 214 19.86 5.28 12.49
N LEU A 215 20.43 5.90 13.53
CA LEU A 215 21.60 5.36 14.21
C LEU A 215 21.36 3.97 14.82
N GLN A 216 20.15 3.71 15.30
CA GLN A 216 19.78 2.43 15.93
C GLN A 216 19.41 1.34 14.92
N LYS A 217 18.76 1.70 13.80
CA LYS A 217 18.11 0.74 12.90
C LYS A 217 18.79 0.60 11.55
N VAL A 218 19.37 1.67 11.00
CA VAL A 218 19.92 1.68 9.65
C VAL A 218 21.45 1.60 9.68
N VAL A 219 22.12 2.39 10.52
CA VAL A 219 23.58 2.42 10.59
C VAL A 219 24.20 1.05 10.89
N PRO A 220 23.63 0.18 11.75
CA PRO A 220 24.15 -1.17 11.95
C PRO A 220 24.15 -2.05 10.70
N LEU A 221 23.36 -1.69 9.68
CA LEU A 221 23.21 -2.41 8.42
C LEU A 221 24.07 -1.82 7.28
N ALA A 222 24.80 -0.72 7.54
CA ALA A 222 25.47 0.06 6.51
C ALA A 222 26.51 -0.74 5.69
N GLU A 223 27.18 -1.72 6.30
CA GLU A 223 28.14 -2.58 5.59
C GLU A 223 27.49 -3.52 4.56
N LYS A 224 26.20 -3.82 4.74
CA LYS A 224 25.39 -4.61 3.80
C LYS A 224 24.52 -3.74 2.91
N THR A 225 24.68 -2.40 2.95
CA THR A 225 23.83 -1.45 2.25
C THR A 225 24.50 -0.90 1.00
N THR A 226 23.80 -0.98 -0.13
CA THR A 226 24.16 -0.28 -1.36
C THR A 226 23.49 1.09 -1.35
N PHE A 227 24.30 2.14 -1.42
CA PHE A 227 23.81 3.51 -1.50
C PHE A 227 23.68 3.93 -2.96
N ILE A 228 22.44 4.26 -3.37
CA ILE A 228 22.09 4.51 -4.77
C ILE A 228 21.74 5.99 -5.02
N ALA A 229 21.69 6.35 -6.29
CA ALA A 229 21.24 7.64 -6.79
C ALA A 229 20.06 7.45 -7.75
N ASP A 230 19.53 8.57 -8.27
CA ASP A 230 18.49 8.60 -9.31
C ASP A 230 18.88 7.76 -10.53
N GLY A 231 17.94 6.99 -11.05
CA GLY A 231 18.10 6.11 -12.20
C GLY A 231 18.86 4.79 -11.91
N ALA A 232 19.26 4.52 -10.67
CA ALA A 232 19.97 3.28 -10.34
C ALA A 232 19.02 2.07 -10.38
N GLU A 233 19.48 0.97 -10.97
CA GLU A 233 18.80 -0.31 -10.92
C GLU A 233 19.08 -1.01 -9.58
N VAL A 234 18.03 -1.49 -8.91
CA VAL A 234 18.10 -2.24 -7.65
C VAL A 234 18.36 -3.73 -7.93
N VAL A 235 17.52 -4.28 -8.78
CA VAL A 235 17.60 -5.61 -9.41
C VAL A 235 17.00 -5.46 -10.82
N PRO A 236 17.21 -6.40 -11.75
CA PRO A 236 16.62 -6.31 -13.10
C PRO A 236 15.13 -6.02 -13.07
N GLY A 237 14.72 -4.95 -13.75
CA GLY A 237 13.33 -4.48 -13.82
C GLY A 237 12.86 -3.62 -12.64
N ILE A 238 13.73 -3.24 -11.70
CA ILE A 238 13.39 -2.32 -10.60
C ILE A 238 14.35 -1.14 -10.59
N THR A 239 13.85 0.04 -10.93
CA THR A 239 14.64 1.27 -11.06
C THR A 239 14.22 2.32 -10.03
N ALA A 240 15.19 2.91 -9.37
CA ALA A 240 14.99 4.00 -8.41
C ALA A 240 14.83 5.34 -9.14
N VAL A 241 13.90 6.17 -8.65
CA VAL A 241 13.65 7.51 -9.18
C VAL A 241 13.63 8.51 -8.02
N ALA A 242 14.41 9.59 -8.11
CA ALA A 242 14.43 10.62 -7.10
C ALA A 242 13.09 11.36 -7.01
N ALA A 243 12.55 11.45 -5.79
CA ALA A 243 11.29 12.11 -5.48
C ALA A 243 11.41 12.94 -4.19
N PHE A 244 12.41 13.79 -4.15
CA PHE A 244 12.81 14.57 -2.98
C PHE A 244 11.74 15.59 -2.55
N GLY A 245 11.74 15.93 -1.27
CA GLY A 245 10.86 16.92 -0.65
C GLY A 245 10.16 16.40 0.59
N HIS A 246 9.50 15.25 0.51
CA HIS A 246 8.96 14.57 1.70
C HIS A 246 10.06 14.28 2.73
N SER A 247 11.17 13.71 2.27
CA SER A 247 12.46 13.74 2.95
C SER A 247 13.55 14.18 1.96
N PRO A 248 14.76 14.56 2.43
CA PRO A 248 15.83 15.08 1.56
C PRO A 248 16.29 14.15 0.45
N GLY A 249 16.18 12.84 0.66
CA GLY A 249 16.59 11.83 -0.30
C GLY A 249 15.53 10.77 -0.61
N HIS A 250 14.24 11.10 -0.43
CA HIS A 250 13.11 10.23 -0.71
C HIS A 250 13.14 9.70 -2.14
N MET A 251 12.95 8.38 -2.30
CA MET A 251 12.96 7.69 -3.59
C MET A 251 11.63 6.98 -3.82
N ILE A 252 11.19 6.99 -5.06
CA ILE A 252 10.13 6.12 -5.59
C ILE A 252 10.75 5.06 -6.49
N TYR A 253 9.99 4.02 -6.84
CA TYR A 253 10.54 2.94 -7.65
C TYR A 253 9.60 2.59 -8.78
N ARG A 254 10.20 2.43 -9.97
CA ARG A 254 9.51 1.91 -11.14
C ARG A 254 9.80 0.42 -11.26
N LEU A 255 8.75 -0.36 -11.36
CA LEU A 255 8.78 -1.79 -11.63
C LEU A 255 8.40 -1.99 -13.10
N ASP A 256 9.22 -2.70 -13.85
CA ASP A 256 8.97 -3.06 -15.25
C ASP A 256 9.13 -4.58 -15.42
N SER A 257 8.11 -5.24 -15.96
CA SER A 257 8.12 -6.68 -16.22
C SER A 257 7.24 -7.00 -17.42
N ASP A 258 7.80 -7.69 -18.42
CA ASP A 258 7.10 -8.15 -19.63
C ASP A 258 6.29 -7.04 -20.35
N GLY A 259 6.82 -5.82 -20.39
CA GLY A 259 6.19 -4.67 -21.04
C GLY A 259 5.11 -3.99 -20.21
N GLN A 260 4.89 -4.43 -18.97
CA GLN A 260 4.01 -3.78 -18.00
C GLN A 260 4.84 -2.99 -16.98
N ALA A 261 4.27 -1.90 -16.46
CA ALA A 261 4.94 -1.06 -15.48
C ALA A 261 4.02 -0.69 -14.32
N LEU A 262 4.61 -0.51 -13.12
CA LEU A 262 3.94 -0.05 -11.91
C LEU A 262 4.88 0.87 -11.14
N ILE A 263 4.34 1.89 -10.47
CA ILE A 263 5.12 2.82 -9.66
C ILE A 263 4.85 2.59 -8.17
N LEU A 264 5.90 2.38 -7.39
CA LEU A 264 5.83 2.47 -5.92
C LEU A 264 6.13 3.90 -5.53
N THR A 265 5.12 4.65 -5.09
CA THR A 265 5.24 6.10 -4.85
C THR A 265 5.67 6.45 -3.44
N ALA A 266 5.76 5.46 -2.54
CA ALA A 266 6.04 5.67 -1.12
C ALA A 266 5.24 6.87 -0.58
N ASP A 267 5.89 7.87 0.01
CA ASP A 267 5.29 9.03 0.67
C ASP A 267 5.22 10.29 -0.21
N THR A 268 5.28 10.13 -1.54
CA THR A 268 5.02 11.26 -2.45
C THR A 268 3.64 11.88 -2.19
N ALA A 269 2.66 11.07 -1.76
CA ALA A 269 1.37 11.51 -1.25
C ALA A 269 0.94 10.62 -0.07
N ASN A 270 0.48 11.25 1.02
CA ASN A 270 0.17 10.57 2.27
C ASN A 270 -1.34 10.39 2.52
N HIS A 271 -2.20 10.94 1.66
CA HIS A 271 -3.66 10.81 1.77
C HIS A 271 -4.32 10.88 0.40
N TYR A 272 -5.17 9.89 0.09
CA TYR A 272 -5.78 9.72 -1.23
C TYR A 272 -6.76 10.84 -1.65
N VAL A 273 -7.24 11.66 -0.71
CA VAL A 273 -8.04 12.86 -0.98
C VAL A 273 -7.19 14.11 -0.76
N LEU A 274 -6.75 14.36 0.47
CA LEU A 274 -6.15 15.65 0.84
C LEU A 274 -4.85 15.92 0.09
N SER A 275 -3.98 14.89 -0.08
CA SER A 275 -2.71 15.08 -0.80
C SER A 275 -2.83 14.94 -2.31
N LEU A 276 -3.83 14.17 -2.82
CA LEU A 276 -4.00 14.00 -4.26
C LEU A 276 -4.88 15.10 -4.88
N GLN A 277 -6.03 15.42 -4.27
CA GLN A 277 -6.92 16.45 -4.84
C GLN A 277 -6.40 17.88 -4.61
N ARG A 278 -5.50 18.05 -3.65
CA ARG A 278 -4.83 19.33 -3.35
C ARG A 278 -3.33 19.10 -3.18
N PRO A 279 -2.59 18.83 -4.26
CA PRO A 279 -1.18 18.44 -4.18
C PRO A 279 -0.26 19.57 -3.70
N ASP A 280 -0.74 20.79 -3.65
CA ASP A 280 -0.07 21.97 -3.11
C ASP A 280 -0.36 22.24 -1.63
N TRP A 281 -1.28 21.50 -1.02
CA TRP A 281 -1.49 21.61 0.41
C TRP A 281 -0.32 20.99 1.17
N GLU A 282 0.15 21.72 2.19
CA GLU A 282 1.27 21.28 3.00
C GLU A 282 0.88 20.08 3.88
N VAL A 283 1.75 19.09 3.93
CA VAL A 283 1.67 17.95 4.84
C VAL A 283 2.69 18.12 5.95
N ARG A 284 2.29 17.95 7.19
CA ARG A 284 3.16 18.15 8.36
C ARG A 284 4.49 17.41 8.24
N PHE A 285 4.47 16.21 7.71
CA PHE A 285 5.64 15.33 7.60
C PHE A 285 6.59 15.64 6.44
N ASP A 286 6.15 16.45 5.46
CA ASP A 286 7.05 16.89 4.40
C ASP A 286 8.14 17.79 4.99
N MET A 287 9.40 17.48 4.76
CA MET A 287 10.53 18.24 5.32
C MET A 287 10.82 19.51 4.52
N ASP A 288 10.66 19.47 3.20
CA ASP A 288 10.62 20.63 2.31
C ASP A 288 9.24 20.71 1.64
N LYS A 289 8.36 21.55 2.16
CA LYS A 289 6.97 21.68 1.70
C LYS A 289 6.85 22.02 0.22
N SER A 290 7.70 22.94 -0.25
CA SER A 290 7.69 23.40 -1.64
C SER A 290 8.17 22.30 -2.59
N ALA A 291 9.30 21.67 -2.28
CA ALA A 291 9.84 20.57 -3.06
C ALA A 291 8.89 19.36 -3.06
N ALA A 292 8.29 19.02 -1.92
CA ALA A 292 7.32 17.93 -1.80
C ALA A 292 6.09 18.16 -2.70
N SER A 293 5.52 19.36 -2.66
CA SER A 293 4.40 19.74 -3.53
C SER A 293 4.77 19.65 -5.01
N ALA A 294 5.92 20.18 -5.40
CA ALA A 294 6.39 20.13 -6.79
C ALA A 294 6.63 18.69 -7.25
N THR A 295 7.28 17.88 -6.43
CA THR A 295 7.53 16.46 -6.69
C THR A 295 6.22 15.69 -6.80
N ARG A 296 5.27 15.91 -5.90
CA ARG A 296 3.94 15.30 -5.90
C ARG A 296 3.21 15.56 -7.22
N LYS A 297 3.17 16.81 -7.64
CA LYS A 297 2.57 17.19 -8.94
C LYS A 297 3.27 16.50 -10.11
N LYS A 298 4.60 16.53 -10.16
CA LYS A 298 5.39 15.92 -11.23
C LYS A 298 5.15 14.40 -11.33
N VAL A 299 5.18 13.70 -10.19
CA VAL A 299 5.02 12.24 -10.15
C VAL A 299 3.61 11.82 -10.56
N PHE A 300 2.58 12.45 -10.00
CA PHE A 300 1.20 12.09 -10.34
C PHE A 300 0.76 12.59 -11.72
N ASP A 301 1.37 13.64 -12.26
CA ASP A 301 1.23 14.01 -13.66
C ASP A 301 1.76 12.95 -14.62
N MET A 302 2.94 12.40 -14.32
CA MET A 302 3.52 11.28 -15.08
C MET A 302 2.59 10.06 -15.00
N ILE A 303 2.21 9.63 -13.78
CA ILE A 303 1.32 8.48 -13.57
C ILE A 303 0.00 8.64 -14.33
N ALA A 304 -0.62 9.82 -14.27
CA ALA A 304 -1.88 10.10 -14.98
C ALA A 304 -1.71 10.14 -16.51
N THR A 305 -0.60 10.69 -17.01
CA THR A 305 -0.31 10.77 -18.46
C THR A 305 -0.09 9.40 -19.06
N ASP A 306 0.73 8.60 -18.41
CA ASP A 306 1.13 7.28 -18.87
C ASP A 306 0.11 6.20 -18.49
N ARG A 307 -0.92 6.59 -17.71
CA ARG A 307 -1.99 5.70 -17.20
C ARG A 307 -1.44 4.50 -16.44
N LEU A 308 -0.37 4.72 -15.68
CA LEU A 308 0.28 3.67 -14.92
C LEU A 308 -0.49 3.35 -13.63
N PRO A 309 -0.54 2.08 -13.22
CA PRO A 309 -0.90 1.74 -11.86
C PRO A 309 0.18 2.20 -10.89
N PHE A 310 -0.21 2.48 -9.65
CA PHE A 310 0.74 2.77 -8.59
C PHE A 310 0.33 2.14 -7.27
N VAL A 311 1.30 1.93 -6.39
CA VAL A 311 1.09 1.64 -4.98
C VAL A 311 1.59 2.82 -4.16
N GLY A 312 0.75 3.38 -3.31
CA GLY A 312 1.14 4.43 -2.37
C GLY A 312 1.10 3.92 -0.93
N TYR A 313 2.13 4.22 -0.15
CA TYR A 313 2.32 3.63 1.17
C TYR A 313 1.15 3.88 2.14
N HIS A 314 0.53 5.07 2.05
CA HIS A 314 -0.59 5.51 2.90
C HIS A 314 -1.94 5.56 2.16
N MET A 315 -2.04 4.98 0.97
CA MET A 315 -3.32 4.88 0.26
C MET A 315 -4.23 3.85 0.93
N PRO A 316 -5.56 3.94 0.73
CA PRO A 316 -6.50 2.95 1.27
C PRO A 316 -6.12 1.54 0.82
N PHE A 317 -5.95 0.62 1.77
CA PHE A 317 -5.60 -0.77 1.47
C PHE A 317 -6.57 -1.40 0.46
N PRO A 318 -6.09 -2.12 -0.55
CA PRO A 318 -4.73 -2.61 -0.77
C PRO A 318 -3.75 -1.61 -1.40
N ALA A 319 -3.99 -0.33 -1.31
CA ALA A 319 -3.12 0.78 -1.67
C ALA A 319 -2.74 0.87 -3.17
N VAL A 320 -3.37 0.06 -4.01
CA VAL A 320 -3.15 -0.03 -5.46
C VAL A 320 -4.24 0.74 -6.20
N GLY A 321 -3.85 1.52 -7.19
CA GLY A 321 -4.80 2.23 -8.02
C GLY A 321 -4.17 3.00 -9.14
N PHE A 322 -4.98 3.85 -9.73
CA PHE A 322 -4.64 4.81 -10.78
C PHE A 322 -4.95 6.22 -10.27
N VAL A 323 -4.52 7.22 -10.99
CA VAL A 323 -4.99 8.59 -10.80
C VAL A 323 -5.63 9.14 -12.06
N GLU A 324 -6.71 9.89 -11.85
CA GLU A 324 -7.37 10.69 -12.87
C GLU A 324 -7.13 12.17 -12.57
N ARG A 325 -6.75 12.95 -13.59
CA ARG A 325 -6.60 14.40 -13.43
C ARG A 325 -7.93 15.06 -13.10
N GLN A 326 -7.90 15.99 -12.17
CA GLN A 326 -8.97 16.93 -11.87
C GLN A 326 -8.45 18.37 -11.99
N ASP A 327 -9.36 19.37 -11.92
CA ASP A 327 -9.00 20.78 -12.12
C ASP A 327 -7.86 21.28 -11.23
N GLN A 328 -7.77 20.81 -9.98
CA GLN A 328 -6.78 21.25 -8.99
C GLN A 328 -5.81 20.15 -8.54
N GLY A 329 -5.93 18.93 -9.06
CA GLY A 329 -5.10 17.81 -8.64
C GLY A 329 -5.55 16.50 -9.26
N TYR A 330 -5.63 15.45 -8.44
CA TYR A 330 -5.85 14.09 -8.92
C TYR A 330 -6.88 13.37 -8.05
N ARG A 331 -7.71 12.54 -8.68
CA ARG A 331 -8.60 11.61 -8.00
C ARG A 331 -7.96 10.22 -7.99
N PHE A 332 -7.87 9.62 -6.82
CA PHE A 332 -7.50 8.21 -6.69
C PHE A 332 -8.60 7.31 -7.23
N VAL A 333 -8.25 6.40 -8.12
CA VAL A 333 -9.12 5.37 -8.68
C VAL A 333 -8.60 4.01 -8.21
N PRO A 334 -9.19 3.43 -7.16
CA PRO A 334 -8.68 2.17 -6.62
C PRO A 334 -8.78 1.05 -7.65
N ALA A 335 -7.76 0.20 -7.70
CA ALA A 335 -7.79 -1.03 -8.47
C ALA A 335 -8.83 -1.98 -7.85
N THR A 336 -9.66 -2.59 -8.71
CA THR A 336 -10.68 -3.56 -8.29
C THR A 336 -10.18 -4.99 -8.54
N TYR A 337 -11.01 -5.99 -8.24
CA TYR A 337 -10.72 -7.39 -8.54
C TYR A 337 -10.54 -7.67 -10.05
N GLN A 338 -10.94 -6.75 -10.91
CA GLN A 338 -10.73 -6.84 -12.37
C GLN A 338 -9.36 -6.30 -12.82
N PHE A 339 -8.56 -5.85 -11.86
CA PHE A 339 -7.20 -5.40 -12.09
C PHE A 339 -6.28 -6.62 -12.14
N ASP A 340 -6.31 -7.32 -13.25
CA ASP A 340 -5.30 -8.30 -13.63
C ASP A 340 -4.27 -7.57 -14.50
N ILE A 341 -3.11 -7.33 -13.93
CA ILE A 341 -2.00 -6.68 -14.63
C ILE A 341 -1.14 -7.75 -15.30
#